data_6925178d44dadafe16a9531bea008f6e
#
_entry.id   6925178d44dadafe16a9531bea008f6e
#
_cell.length_a   1.000
_cell.length_b   1.000
_cell.length_c   1.000
_cell.angle_alpha   90.00
_cell.angle_beta   90.00
_cell.angle_gamma   90.00
#
_symmetry.space_group_name_H-M   'P 1'
#
loop_
_entity.id
_entity.type
_entity.pdbx_description
1 polymer ?
#
loop_
_entity_poly.entity_id
_entity_poly.type
_entity_poly.pdbx_seq_one_letter_code
_entity_poly.pdbx_strand_id
1 'polypeptide(L)'
;KINFAGKFAYATRFIIPPLFVLLVVGAYFTFGSCNYAYSMDLVHTKRQNEQDIAANAIHERFGENNLMVVIVPSGSYEKEAELISELEACPEVNYALGIANIDAIDGYKLGDMVDYAEFSGIAGVDTITSQALFAYYAASQDEYRDASDDLTGYKVPLVDLFLFLYDMRYDSPMPLGEEQIALIEDLYSQLQVATVQLQSEDYSRFLLYVDLPMQGDDTFDFLQRARLIASQYYPEDSVYFTGNAVAASDFNDTFVSDNMVVS
;
A
#
# COMPACT_ATOMS: atom_id res chain seq x y z
N LYS A 1 38.99 47.57 -34.01
CA LYS A 1 38.50 48.20 -32.74
C LYS A 1 38.33 47.14 -31.62
N ILE A 2 39.29 46.23 -31.50
CA ILE A 2 39.26 45.14 -30.49
C ILE A 2 40.26 45.42 -29.35
N ASN A 3 40.92 46.60 -29.37
CA ASN A 3 41.96 46.95 -28.44
C ASN A 3 41.54 47.01 -26.95
N PHE A 4 40.27 47.31 -26.69
CA PHE A 4 39.77 47.33 -25.33
C PHE A 4 39.60 45.90 -24.74
N ALA A 5 38.99 45.02 -25.52
CA ALA A 5 38.80 43.62 -25.09
C ALA A 5 40.14 42.90 -24.87
N GLY A 6 41.11 43.12 -25.74
CA GLY A 6 42.45 42.52 -25.59
C GLY A 6 43.21 43.06 -24.39
N LYS A 7 43.14 44.37 -24.10
CA LYS A 7 43.77 44.94 -22.89
C LYS A 7 43.08 44.46 -21.60
N PHE A 8 41.75 44.36 -21.62
CA PHE A 8 40.98 43.83 -20.49
C PHE A 8 41.33 42.35 -20.23
N ALA A 9 41.28 41.51 -21.28
CA ALA A 9 41.64 40.11 -21.17
C ALA A 9 43.09 39.90 -20.65
N TYR A 10 44.02 40.71 -21.10
CA TYR A 10 45.41 40.65 -20.62
C TYR A 10 45.54 41.08 -19.16
N ALA A 11 44.86 42.14 -18.76
CA ALA A 11 44.90 42.62 -17.38
C ALA A 11 44.25 41.66 -16.38
N THR A 12 43.20 40.94 -16.83
CA THR A 12 42.40 40.07 -15.96
C THR A 12 42.74 38.58 -16.10
N ARG A 13 43.73 38.23 -16.92
CA ARG A 13 44.14 36.83 -17.24
C ARG A 13 44.46 35.95 -16.00
N PHE A 14 44.85 36.55 -14.90
CA PHE A 14 45.21 35.83 -13.66
C PHE A 14 44.08 35.89 -12.62
N ILE A 15 43.06 36.72 -12.85
CA ILE A 15 41.91 36.91 -11.92
C ILE A 15 40.70 36.13 -12.40
N ILE A 16 40.35 36.25 -13.70
CA ILE A 16 39.15 35.63 -14.28
C ILE A 16 39.17 34.10 -14.20
N PRO A 17 40.26 33.38 -14.60
CA PRO A 17 40.27 31.92 -14.53
C PRO A 17 40.06 31.34 -13.12
N PRO A 18 40.81 31.80 -12.09
CA PRO A 18 40.58 31.26 -10.74
C PRO A 18 39.22 31.64 -10.18
N LEU A 19 38.70 32.86 -10.50
CA LEU A 19 37.33 33.25 -10.12
C LEU A 19 36.29 32.35 -10.79
N PHE A 20 36.50 32.02 -12.06
CA PHE A 20 35.60 31.11 -12.79
C PHE A 20 35.61 29.69 -12.19
N VAL A 21 36.81 29.16 -11.87
CA VAL A 21 36.93 27.87 -11.20
C VAL A 21 36.22 27.89 -9.83
N LEU A 22 36.38 28.98 -9.06
CA LEU A 22 35.71 29.11 -7.79
C LEU A 22 34.18 29.17 -7.93
N LEU A 23 33.67 29.84 -8.97
CA LEU A 23 32.25 29.87 -9.28
C LEU A 23 31.71 28.49 -9.70
N VAL A 24 32.48 27.74 -10.52
CA VAL A 24 32.11 26.38 -10.94
C VAL A 24 32.06 25.44 -9.74
N VAL A 25 33.10 25.50 -8.88
CA VAL A 25 33.13 24.71 -7.64
C VAL A 25 31.96 25.09 -6.73
N GLY A 26 31.68 26.40 -6.56
CA GLY A 26 30.52 26.86 -5.79
C GLY A 26 29.18 26.40 -6.39
N ALA A 27 29.04 26.45 -7.72
CA ALA A 27 27.85 25.96 -8.42
C ALA A 27 27.70 24.43 -8.25
N TYR A 28 28.78 23.67 -8.27
CA TYR A 28 28.73 22.23 -8.03
C TYR A 28 28.19 21.88 -6.64
N PHE A 29 28.63 22.60 -5.61
CA PHE A 29 28.11 22.38 -4.24
C PHE A 29 26.65 22.83 -4.07
N THR A 30 26.22 23.88 -4.77
CA THR A 30 24.83 24.35 -4.71
C THR A 30 23.89 23.51 -5.56
N PHE A 31 24.39 22.85 -6.62
CA PHE A 31 23.60 21.98 -7.48
C PHE A 31 23.02 20.78 -6.74
N GLY A 32 23.79 20.16 -5.84
CA GLY A 32 23.32 19.05 -4.99
C GLY A 32 22.27 19.45 -3.94
N SER A 33 22.03 20.75 -3.75
CA SER A 33 21.03 21.29 -2.81
C SER A 33 19.75 21.78 -3.50
N CYS A 34 19.62 21.57 -4.81
CA CYS A 34 18.43 21.93 -5.56
C CYS A 34 17.35 20.87 -5.34
N ASN A 35 16.24 21.26 -4.73
CA ASN A 35 15.04 20.40 -4.69
C ASN A 35 14.40 20.39 -6.06
N TYR A 36 14.36 19.23 -6.68
CA TYR A 36 13.69 19.02 -7.96
C TYR A 36 12.20 18.74 -7.71
N ALA A 37 11.32 19.35 -8.48
CA ALA A 37 9.90 19.04 -8.49
C ALA A 37 9.66 17.96 -9.56
N TYR A 38 9.26 16.76 -9.15
CA TYR A 38 9.02 15.63 -10.05
C TYR A 38 7.55 15.54 -10.48
N SER A 39 6.65 16.31 -9.86
CA SER A 39 5.24 16.40 -10.21
C SER A 39 4.86 17.78 -10.70
N MET A 40 3.96 17.82 -11.69
CA MET A 40 3.38 19.09 -12.18
C MET A 40 2.54 19.80 -11.12
N ASP A 41 2.04 19.08 -10.13
CA ASP A 41 1.20 19.61 -9.05
C ASP A 41 1.99 20.55 -8.11
N LEU A 42 3.32 20.43 -8.07
CA LEU A 42 4.20 21.33 -7.30
C LEU A 42 4.63 22.58 -8.08
N VAL A 43 4.34 22.65 -9.38
CA VAL A 43 4.65 23.84 -10.17
C VAL A 43 3.56 24.88 -9.97
N HIS A 44 3.60 25.57 -8.84
CA HIS A 44 2.65 26.66 -8.56
C HIS A 44 2.93 27.85 -9.47
N THR A 45 1.99 28.16 -10.35
CA THR A 45 1.99 29.42 -11.06
C THR A 45 1.54 30.54 -10.13
N LYS A 46 2.09 31.76 -10.28
CA LYS A 46 1.68 32.93 -9.48
C LYS A 46 0.18 33.26 -9.58
N ARG A 47 -0.51 32.71 -10.57
CA ARG A 47 -1.94 32.90 -10.80
C ARG A 47 -2.63 31.56 -10.62
N GLN A 48 -3.28 31.39 -9.48
CA GLN A 48 -4.10 30.22 -9.21
C GLN A 48 -5.25 30.13 -10.21
N ASN A 49 -5.43 28.95 -10.79
CA ASN A 49 -6.60 28.64 -11.60
C ASN A 49 -7.74 28.11 -10.70
N GLU A 50 -8.91 27.87 -11.26
CA GLU A 50 -10.07 27.37 -10.49
C GLU A 50 -9.80 25.97 -9.88
N GLN A 51 -8.97 25.15 -10.52
CA GLN A 51 -8.58 23.83 -10.02
C GLN A 51 -7.64 23.97 -8.81
N ASP A 52 -6.67 24.89 -8.85
CA ASP A 52 -5.77 25.16 -7.72
C ASP A 52 -6.55 25.65 -6.49
N ILE A 53 -7.55 26.52 -6.73
CA ILE A 53 -8.40 27.03 -5.64
C ILE A 53 -9.25 25.90 -5.04
N ALA A 54 -9.82 25.03 -5.88
CA ALA A 54 -10.61 23.90 -5.42
C ALA A 54 -9.74 22.86 -4.67
N ALA A 55 -8.54 22.54 -5.20
CA ALA A 55 -7.58 21.66 -4.56
C ALA A 55 -7.17 22.20 -3.18
N ASN A 56 -6.78 23.48 -3.09
CA ASN A 56 -6.42 24.10 -1.82
C ASN A 56 -7.58 24.05 -0.80
N ALA A 57 -8.82 24.28 -1.24
CA ALA A 57 -9.99 24.21 -0.37
C ALA A 57 -10.27 22.78 0.14
N ILE A 58 -9.94 21.76 -0.66
CA ILE A 58 -10.02 20.34 -0.26
C ILE A 58 -8.90 20.05 0.73
N HIS A 59 -7.65 20.44 0.43
CA HIS A 59 -6.50 20.25 1.32
C HIS A 59 -6.69 20.92 2.69
N GLU A 60 -7.22 22.15 2.73
CA GLU A 60 -7.50 22.85 3.98
C GLU A 60 -8.55 22.13 4.86
N ARG A 61 -9.49 21.39 4.25
CA ARG A 61 -10.58 20.74 4.98
C ARG A 61 -10.31 19.28 5.34
N PHE A 62 -9.60 18.57 4.47
CA PHE A 62 -9.43 17.11 4.54
C PHE A 62 -7.97 16.71 4.74
N GLY A 63 -7.03 17.66 4.74
CA GLY A 63 -5.59 17.38 4.77
C GLY A 63 -5.05 16.93 3.42
N GLU A 64 -3.75 16.76 3.34
CA GLU A 64 -3.08 16.10 2.21
C GLU A 64 -3.13 14.58 2.45
N ASN A 65 -3.80 13.86 1.56
CA ASN A 65 -3.80 12.40 1.58
C ASN A 65 -2.87 11.89 0.48
N ASN A 66 -1.68 11.47 0.88
CA ASN A 66 -0.78 10.75 0.00
C ASN A 66 -1.15 9.27 0.02
N LEU A 67 -1.78 8.82 -1.07
CA LEU A 67 -2.19 7.43 -1.23
C LEU A 67 -1.09 6.64 -1.94
N MET A 68 -0.59 5.63 -1.26
CA MET A 68 0.27 4.58 -1.82
C MET A 68 -0.50 3.27 -1.89
N VAL A 69 -0.25 2.48 -2.90
CA VAL A 69 -0.81 1.14 -3.03
C VAL A 69 0.31 0.14 -2.92
N VAL A 70 0.13 -0.84 -2.05
CA VAL A 70 1.04 -1.96 -1.89
C VAL A 70 0.37 -3.20 -2.47
N ILE A 71 1.08 -3.92 -3.31
CA ILE A 71 0.62 -5.14 -3.98
C ILE A 71 1.53 -6.27 -3.54
N VAL A 72 0.95 -7.33 -3.01
CA VAL A 72 1.64 -8.52 -2.51
C VAL A 72 1.04 -9.79 -3.10
N PRO A 73 1.76 -10.92 -3.17
CA PRO A 73 1.17 -12.19 -3.54
C PRO A 73 -0.01 -12.54 -2.63
N SER A 74 -1.13 -12.98 -3.22
CA SER A 74 -2.30 -13.47 -2.47
C SER A 74 -2.02 -14.81 -1.80
N GLY A 75 -2.89 -15.24 -0.90
CA GLY A 75 -2.90 -16.59 -0.32
C GLY A 75 -2.47 -16.68 1.15
N SER A 76 -2.15 -15.57 1.82
CA SER A 76 -1.87 -15.55 3.26
C SER A 76 -2.39 -14.29 3.91
N TYR A 77 -3.64 -14.34 4.39
CA TYR A 77 -4.25 -13.20 5.11
C TYR A 77 -3.53 -12.88 6.42
N GLU A 78 -2.94 -13.89 7.09
CA GLU A 78 -2.14 -13.69 8.30
C GLU A 78 -0.94 -12.77 8.02
N LYS A 79 -0.15 -13.08 6.97
CA LYS A 79 0.99 -12.24 6.58
C LYS A 79 0.56 -10.85 6.11
N GLU A 80 -0.56 -10.78 5.39
CA GLU A 80 -1.13 -9.49 4.97
C GLU A 80 -1.52 -8.64 6.18
N ALA A 81 -2.21 -9.23 7.16
CA ALA A 81 -2.63 -8.54 8.39
C ALA A 81 -1.42 -8.08 9.22
N GLU A 82 -0.40 -8.92 9.37
CA GLU A 82 0.82 -8.56 10.07
C GLU A 82 1.57 -7.42 9.38
N LEU A 83 1.75 -7.49 8.05
CA LEU A 83 2.38 -6.43 7.28
C LEU A 83 1.61 -5.11 7.37
N ILE A 84 0.28 -5.17 7.24
CA ILE A 84 -0.58 -3.98 7.39
C ILE A 84 -0.42 -3.38 8.78
N SER A 85 -0.46 -4.21 9.83
CA SER A 85 -0.31 -3.77 11.23
C SER A 85 1.05 -3.12 11.48
N GLU A 86 2.12 -3.66 10.89
CA GLU A 86 3.47 -3.10 11.06
C GLU A 86 3.64 -1.77 10.30
N LEU A 87 3.02 -1.65 9.12
CA LEU A 87 2.99 -0.38 8.38
C LEU A 87 2.14 0.68 9.10
N GLU A 88 1.00 0.31 9.68
CA GLU A 88 0.16 1.21 10.49
C GLU A 88 0.84 1.65 11.80
N ALA A 89 1.81 0.87 12.31
CA ALA A 89 2.61 1.27 13.46
C ALA A 89 3.63 2.39 13.14
N CYS A 90 3.87 2.68 11.85
CA CYS A 90 4.70 3.82 11.45
C CYS A 90 3.95 5.13 11.72
N PRO A 91 4.61 6.13 12.35
CA PRO A 91 3.94 7.38 12.74
C PRO A 91 3.44 8.21 11.56
N GLU A 92 3.96 7.95 10.36
CA GLU A 92 3.59 8.63 9.12
C GLU A 92 2.32 8.03 8.47
N VAL A 93 1.87 6.86 8.92
CA VAL A 93 0.72 6.18 8.36
C VAL A 93 -0.53 6.53 9.14
N ASN A 94 -1.52 7.10 8.46
CA ASN A 94 -2.81 7.39 9.06
C ASN A 94 -3.65 6.11 9.24
N TYR A 95 -3.73 5.32 8.19
CA TYR A 95 -4.38 4.00 8.18
C TYR A 95 -4.03 3.25 6.89
N ALA A 96 -4.21 1.95 6.91
CA ALA A 96 -4.17 1.10 5.74
C ALA A 96 -5.52 0.38 5.54
N LEU A 97 -5.86 0.06 4.31
CA LEU A 97 -7.07 -0.67 3.95
C LEU A 97 -6.72 -1.82 3.00
N GLY A 98 -6.80 -3.02 3.49
CA GLY A 98 -6.68 -4.28 2.75
C GLY A 98 -7.79 -5.22 3.14
N ILE A 99 -7.94 -6.35 2.46
CA ILE A 99 -9.00 -7.32 2.78
C ILE A 99 -8.80 -7.93 4.16
N ALA A 100 -7.55 -8.14 4.56
CA ALA A 100 -7.21 -8.76 5.84
C ALA A 100 -7.58 -7.91 7.05
N ASN A 101 -7.67 -6.58 6.94
CA ASN A 101 -7.95 -5.70 8.06
C ASN A 101 -9.34 -5.02 8.01
N ILE A 102 -10.21 -5.44 7.09
CA ILE A 102 -11.62 -4.97 7.06
C ILE A 102 -12.35 -5.54 8.29
N ASP A 103 -13.03 -4.65 9.02
CA ASP A 103 -13.86 -5.04 10.15
C ASP A 103 -15.02 -5.93 9.67
N ALA A 104 -15.20 -7.09 10.31
CA ALA A 104 -16.26 -8.03 10.04
C ALA A 104 -17.36 -7.92 11.11
N ILE A 105 -17.47 -8.88 12.03
CA ILE A 105 -18.50 -8.98 13.05
C ILE A 105 -17.84 -9.05 14.44
N ASP A 106 -18.44 -8.41 15.44
CA ASP A 106 -18.03 -8.49 16.85
C ASP A 106 -16.54 -8.16 17.12
N GLY A 107 -15.97 -7.27 16.31
CA GLY A 107 -14.56 -6.83 16.44
C GLY A 107 -13.55 -7.73 15.75
N TYR A 108 -14.00 -8.78 15.08
CA TYR A 108 -13.14 -9.58 14.20
C TYR A 108 -12.92 -8.87 12.86
N LYS A 109 -11.81 -9.16 12.24
CA LYS A 109 -11.47 -8.73 10.89
C LYS A 109 -11.64 -9.89 9.90
N LEU A 110 -11.83 -9.57 8.63
CA LEU A 110 -11.99 -10.58 7.57
C LEU A 110 -10.82 -11.53 7.43
N GLY A 111 -9.60 -11.04 7.69
CA GLY A 111 -8.38 -11.84 7.65
C GLY A 111 -8.09 -12.64 8.93
N ASP A 112 -8.88 -12.46 10.00
CA ASP A 112 -8.61 -13.15 11.26
C ASP A 112 -8.79 -14.67 11.10
N MET A 113 -7.82 -15.39 11.65
CA MET A 113 -7.80 -16.85 11.67
C MET A 113 -8.64 -17.35 12.83
N VAL A 114 -9.80 -17.93 12.54
CA VAL A 114 -10.74 -18.43 13.54
C VAL A 114 -10.80 -19.95 13.55
N ASP A 115 -11.00 -20.54 14.72
CA ASP A 115 -11.34 -21.95 14.87
C ASP A 115 -12.88 -22.15 14.92
N TYR A 116 -13.31 -23.40 14.90
CA TYR A 116 -14.74 -23.73 14.90
C TYR A 116 -15.48 -23.26 16.16
N ALA A 117 -14.80 -23.12 17.31
CA ALA A 117 -15.42 -22.66 18.55
C ALA A 117 -15.58 -21.13 18.55
N GLU A 118 -14.59 -20.39 18.08
CA GLU A 118 -14.64 -18.96 17.85
C GLU A 118 -15.73 -18.62 16.83
N PHE A 119 -15.75 -19.34 15.69
CA PHE A 119 -16.77 -19.15 14.65
C PHE A 119 -18.20 -19.45 15.13
N SER A 120 -18.39 -20.46 15.97
CA SER A 120 -19.68 -20.76 16.62
C SER A 120 -20.23 -19.54 17.38
N GLY A 121 -19.36 -18.81 18.09
CA GLY A 121 -19.72 -17.57 18.79
C GLY A 121 -20.07 -16.43 17.83
N ILE A 122 -19.28 -16.23 16.78
CA ILE A 122 -19.45 -15.16 15.78
C ILE A 122 -20.73 -15.37 14.96
N ALA A 123 -20.94 -16.59 14.46
CA ALA A 123 -22.07 -16.91 13.58
C ALA A 123 -23.39 -17.22 14.34
N GLY A 124 -23.34 -17.32 15.68
CA GLY A 124 -24.50 -17.68 16.49
C GLY A 124 -25.05 -19.09 16.21
N VAL A 125 -24.19 -19.99 15.72
CA VAL A 125 -24.53 -21.41 15.47
C VAL A 125 -24.00 -22.30 16.60
N ASP A 126 -24.56 -23.48 16.75
CA ASP A 126 -24.03 -24.43 17.76
C ASP A 126 -22.65 -24.96 17.33
N THR A 127 -21.86 -25.35 18.33
CA THR A 127 -20.47 -25.81 18.12
C THR A 127 -20.37 -27.05 17.23
N ILE A 128 -21.38 -27.94 17.25
CA ILE A 128 -21.40 -29.15 16.42
C ILE A 128 -21.59 -28.78 14.96
N THR A 129 -22.49 -27.87 14.68
CA THR A 129 -22.70 -27.32 13.32
C THR A 129 -21.46 -26.60 12.81
N SER A 130 -20.81 -25.79 13.66
CA SER A 130 -19.57 -25.12 13.31
C SER A 130 -18.44 -26.12 13.02
N GLN A 131 -18.27 -27.14 13.89
CA GLN A 131 -17.30 -28.20 13.68
C GLN A 131 -17.52 -28.95 12.36
N ALA A 132 -18.77 -29.29 12.03
CA ALA A 132 -19.11 -29.95 10.77
C ALA A 132 -18.78 -29.07 9.56
N LEU A 133 -19.01 -27.75 9.65
CA LEU A 133 -18.66 -26.78 8.61
C LEU A 133 -17.13 -26.78 8.36
N PHE A 134 -16.33 -26.69 9.43
CA PHE A 134 -14.88 -26.70 9.33
C PHE A 134 -14.35 -28.01 8.76
N ALA A 135 -14.90 -29.16 9.16
CA ALA A 135 -14.55 -30.45 8.60
C ALA A 135 -14.87 -30.53 7.11
N TYR A 136 -16.01 -29.98 6.69
CA TYR A 136 -16.41 -29.93 5.29
C TYR A 136 -15.54 -28.97 4.47
N TYR A 137 -15.20 -27.81 5.03
CA TYR A 137 -14.25 -26.89 4.42
C TYR A 137 -12.88 -27.54 4.23
N ALA A 138 -12.32 -28.14 5.29
CA ALA A 138 -11.02 -28.84 5.23
C ALA A 138 -11.02 -29.97 4.18
N ALA A 139 -12.12 -30.75 4.10
CA ALA A 139 -12.26 -31.81 3.10
C ALA A 139 -12.36 -31.29 1.65
N SER A 140 -12.82 -30.05 1.45
CA SER A 140 -12.91 -29.40 0.14
C SER A 140 -11.57 -28.87 -0.35
N GLN A 141 -10.62 -28.64 0.57
CA GLN A 141 -9.28 -28.13 0.26
C GLN A 141 -8.30 -29.30 0.12
N ASP A 142 -7.66 -29.45 -1.03
CA ASP A 142 -6.73 -30.56 -1.28
C ASP A 142 -5.55 -30.59 -0.29
N GLU A 143 -5.11 -29.41 0.16
CA GLU A 143 -3.98 -29.24 1.10
C GLU A 143 -4.32 -29.70 2.53
N TYR A 144 -5.60 -29.59 2.94
CA TYR A 144 -6.03 -29.82 4.32
C TYR A 144 -6.94 -31.04 4.49
N ARG A 145 -7.00 -31.92 3.49
CA ARG A 145 -7.87 -33.10 3.51
C ARG A 145 -7.65 -34.01 4.73
N ASP A 146 -6.40 -34.10 5.20
CA ASP A 146 -6.04 -34.90 6.39
C ASP A 146 -6.47 -34.22 7.70
N ALA A 147 -6.69 -32.89 7.71
CA ALA A 147 -7.17 -32.17 8.86
C ALA A 147 -8.67 -32.34 9.13
N SER A 148 -9.44 -32.92 8.19
CA SER A 148 -10.87 -33.20 8.37
C SER A 148 -11.19 -34.15 9.52
N ASP A 149 -10.24 -35.02 9.93
CA ASP A 149 -10.40 -36.00 10.98
C ASP A 149 -10.00 -35.46 12.36
N ASP A 150 -9.12 -34.47 12.43
CA ASP A 150 -8.72 -33.79 13.67
C ASP A 150 -8.60 -32.27 13.46
N LEU A 151 -9.61 -31.54 13.91
CA LEU A 151 -9.70 -30.07 13.82
C LEU A 151 -8.98 -29.36 14.97
N THR A 152 -8.20 -30.06 15.78
CA THR A 152 -7.48 -29.45 16.91
C THR A 152 -6.44 -28.43 16.40
N GLY A 153 -6.68 -27.15 16.68
CA GLY A 153 -5.81 -26.06 16.22
C GLY A 153 -5.94 -25.70 14.74
N TYR A 154 -6.89 -26.32 14.01
CA TYR A 154 -7.18 -25.91 12.64
C TYR A 154 -7.93 -24.58 12.63
N LYS A 155 -7.36 -23.59 11.96
CA LYS A 155 -7.91 -22.26 11.82
C LYS A 155 -8.07 -21.89 10.35
N VAL A 156 -9.09 -21.11 10.06
CA VAL A 156 -9.43 -20.68 8.70
C VAL A 156 -9.66 -19.16 8.71
N PRO A 157 -9.22 -18.43 7.70
CA PRO A 157 -9.54 -17.01 7.57
C PRO A 157 -11.05 -16.81 7.50
N LEU A 158 -11.56 -15.83 8.24
CA LEU A 158 -13.00 -15.56 8.30
C LEU A 158 -13.59 -15.28 6.91
N VAL A 159 -12.86 -14.59 6.05
CA VAL A 159 -13.26 -14.31 4.65
C VAL A 159 -13.47 -15.60 3.85
N ASP A 160 -12.61 -16.60 4.01
CA ASP A 160 -12.71 -17.85 3.27
C ASP A 160 -13.92 -18.66 3.71
N LEU A 161 -14.24 -18.65 5.01
CA LEU A 161 -15.45 -19.26 5.54
C LEU A 161 -16.71 -18.61 4.99
N PHE A 162 -16.74 -17.28 4.90
CA PHE A 162 -17.88 -16.57 4.31
C PHE A 162 -18.07 -16.86 2.83
N LEU A 163 -16.97 -16.88 2.05
CA LEU A 163 -17.03 -17.23 0.64
C LEU A 163 -17.49 -18.68 0.45
N PHE A 164 -16.97 -19.60 1.24
CA PHE A 164 -17.34 -21.00 1.21
C PHE A 164 -18.84 -21.20 1.58
N LEU A 165 -19.32 -20.53 2.62
CA LEU A 165 -20.75 -20.56 3.00
C LEU A 165 -21.65 -20.04 1.87
N TYR A 166 -21.22 -18.98 1.19
CA TYR A 166 -21.96 -18.46 0.05
C TYR A 166 -22.02 -19.45 -1.10
N ASP A 167 -20.91 -20.10 -1.45
CA ASP A 167 -20.85 -21.06 -2.56
C ASP A 167 -21.72 -22.29 -2.28
N MET A 168 -21.75 -22.78 -1.04
CA MET A 168 -22.49 -23.95 -0.65
C MET A 168 -23.94 -23.69 -0.17
N ARG A 169 -24.44 -22.44 -0.19
CA ARG A 169 -25.73 -22.05 0.44
C ARG A 169 -26.93 -22.84 -0.03
N TYR A 170 -26.93 -23.31 -1.27
CA TYR A 170 -28.01 -24.12 -1.83
C TYR A 170 -27.72 -25.64 -1.86
N ASP A 171 -26.45 -26.02 -1.87
CA ASP A 171 -25.98 -27.40 -1.94
C ASP A 171 -25.37 -27.89 -0.61
N SER A 172 -25.63 -27.17 0.47
CA SER A 172 -25.10 -27.51 1.80
C SER A 172 -25.66 -28.84 2.29
N PRO A 173 -24.80 -29.72 2.82
CA PRO A 173 -25.25 -30.90 3.58
C PRO A 173 -26.02 -30.50 4.87
N MET A 174 -25.88 -29.26 5.30
CA MET A 174 -26.65 -28.67 6.41
C MET A 174 -27.73 -27.76 5.85
N PRO A 175 -29.01 -28.01 6.10
CA PRO A 175 -30.09 -27.18 5.60
C PRO A 175 -30.03 -25.80 6.26
N LEU A 176 -29.73 -24.77 5.48
CA LEU A 176 -29.80 -23.37 5.91
C LEU A 176 -31.27 -22.88 5.76
N GLY A 177 -31.74 -22.13 6.74
CA GLY A 177 -33.02 -21.47 6.66
C GLY A 177 -32.98 -20.28 5.67
N GLU A 178 -34.17 -19.87 5.17
CA GLU A 178 -34.31 -18.73 4.26
C GLU A 178 -33.68 -17.43 4.82
N GLU A 179 -33.82 -17.17 6.12
CA GLU A 179 -33.24 -16.01 6.78
C GLU A 179 -31.70 -16.06 6.80
N GLN A 180 -31.12 -17.25 7.00
CA GLN A 180 -29.67 -17.44 6.99
C GLN A 180 -29.10 -17.28 5.58
N ILE A 181 -29.77 -17.82 4.56
CA ILE A 181 -29.40 -17.64 3.16
C ILE A 181 -29.42 -16.15 2.80
N ALA A 182 -30.49 -15.43 3.14
CA ALA A 182 -30.61 -14.01 2.87
C ALA A 182 -29.49 -13.19 3.54
N LEU A 183 -29.12 -13.53 4.79
CA LEU A 183 -28.00 -12.89 5.48
C LEU A 183 -26.67 -13.17 4.79
N ILE A 184 -26.40 -14.41 4.40
CA ILE A 184 -25.18 -14.79 3.68
C ILE A 184 -25.09 -14.05 2.34
N GLU A 185 -26.19 -13.91 1.60
CA GLU A 185 -26.23 -13.19 0.33
C GLU A 185 -26.00 -11.68 0.50
N ASP A 186 -26.53 -11.07 1.56
CA ASP A 186 -26.30 -9.66 1.87
C ASP A 186 -24.83 -9.41 2.24
N LEU A 187 -24.28 -10.21 3.14
CA LEU A 187 -22.87 -10.16 3.52
C LEU A 187 -21.93 -10.38 2.32
N TYR A 188 -22.27 -11.35 1.46
CA TYR A 188 -21.49 -11.60 0.25
C TYR A 188 -21.50 -10.41 -0.70
N SER A 189 -22.65 -9.74 -0.87
CA SER A 189 -22.73 -8.56 -1.73
C SER A 189 -21.81 -7.42 -1.27
N GLN A 190 -21.69 -7.24 0.04
CA GLN A 190 -20.78 -6.25 0.64
C GLN A 190 -19.31 -6.68 0.50
N LEU A 191 -19.03 -7.95 0.78
CA LEU A 191 -17.71 -8.54 0.66
C LEU A 191 -17.20 -8.54 -0.78
N GLN A 192 -18.07 -8.83 -1.76
CA GLN A 192 -17.70 -8.86 -3.19
C GLN A 192 -17.13 -7.52 -3.67
N VAL A 193 -17.67 -6.39 -3.21
CA VAL A 193 -17.13 -5.07 -3.57
C VAL A 193 -15.70 -4.92 -3.06
N ALA A 194 -15.42 -5.38 -1.86
CA ALA A 194 -14.09 -5.32 -1.27
C ALA A 194 -13.12 -6.30 -1.97
N THR A 195 -13.53 -7.55 -2.14
CA THR A 195 -12.67 -8.59 -2.76
C THR A 195 -12.29 -8.24 -4.20
N VAL A 196 -13.26 -7.82 -5.03
CA VAL A 196 -12.99 -7.41 -6.42
C VAL A 196 -12.03 -6.23 -6.50
N GLN A 197 -12.06 -5.33 -5.50
CA GLN A 197 -11.16 -4.17 -5.51
C GLN A 197 -9.81 -4.44 -4.86
N LEU A 198 -9.73 -5.32 -3.86
CA LEU A 198 -8.55 -5.49 -3.03
C LEU A 198 -7.79 -6.78 -3.28
N GLN A 199 -8.39 -7.75 -3.97
CA GLN A 199 -7.78 -9.05 -4.21
C GLN A 199 -8.06 -9.56 -5.63
N SER A 200 -7.08 -10.26 -6.19
CA SER A 200 -7.17 -11.05 -7.41
C SER A 200 -6.71 -12.48 -7.12
N GLU A 201 -6.70 -13.35 -8.13
CA GLU A 201 -6.22 -14.73 -8.00
C GLU A 201 -4.76 -14.80 -7.52
N ASP A 202 -3.89 -13.95 -8.06
CA ASP A 202 -2.45 -13.99 -7.80
C ASP A 202 -1.97 -12.94 -6.80
N TYR A 203 -2.71 -11.84 -6.62
CA TYR A 203 -2.27 -10.69 -5.86
C TYR A 203 -3.37 -10.10 -4.98
N SER A 204 -2.96 -9.68 -3.78
CA SER A 204 -3.72 -8.79 -2.91
C SER A 204 -3.12 -7.38 -2.96
N ARG A 205 -3.98 -6.37 -2.83
CA ARG A 205 -3.53 -4.99 -2.70
C ARG A 205 -4.13 -4.35 -1.46
N PHE A 206 -3.37 -3.49 -0.84
CA PHE A 206 -3.87 -2.61 0.20
C PHE A 206 -3.48 -1.16 -0.05
N LEU A 207 -4.34 -0.28 0.38
CA LEU A 207 -4.25 1.16 0.24
C LEU A 207 -3.61 1.71 1.51
N LEU A 208 -2.50 2.41 1.37
CA LEU A 208 -1.75 3.01 2.48
C LEU A 208 -1.91 4.52 2.42
N TYR A 209 -2.58 5.09 3.41
CA TYR A 209 -2.80 6.53 3.52
C TYR A 209 -1.76 7.13 4.45
N VAL A 210 -0.91 7.99 3.89
CA VAL A 210 0.29 8.51 4.55
C VAL A 210 0.17 10.02 4.75
N ASP A 211 0.51 10.49 5.95
CA ASP A 211 0.55 11.91 6.31
C ASP A 211 1.93 12.51 6.00
N LEU A 212 2.30 12.42 4.74
CA LEU A 212 3.52 13.00 4.19
C LEU A 212 3.21 13.66 2.85
N PRO A 213 3.96 14.69 2.45
CA PRO A 213 3.80 15.29 1.14
C PRO A 213 4.08 14.25 0.03
N MET A 214 3.56 14.49 -1.19
CA MET A 214 3.79 13.59 -2.32
C MET A 214 5.26 13.48 -2.74
N GLN A 215 6.12 14.43 -2.32
CA GLN A 215 7.54 14.47 -2.64
C GLN A 215 8.33 15.04 -1.48
N GLY A 216 9.56 14.60 -1.32
CA GLY A 216 10.50 15.07 -0.32
C GLY A 216 11.28 13.92 0.31
N ASP A 217 12.36 14.28 0.99
CA ASP A 217 13.26 13.31 1.59
C ASP A 217 12.54 12.43 2.62
N ASP A 218 11.67 13.02 3.46
CA ASP A 218 10.90 12.28 4.46
C ASP A 218 10.00 11.20 3.83
N THR A 219 9.39 11.51 2.68
CA THR A 219 8.53 10.57 1.94
C THR A 219 9.35 9.46 1.29
N PHE A 220 10.52 9.79 0.74
CA PHE A 220 11.41 8.82 0.12
C PHE A 220 12.04 7.90 1.17
N ASP A 221 12.43 8.44 2.30
CA ASP A 221 12.93 7.67 3.44
C ASP A 221 11.84 6.73 4.02
N PHE A 222 10.61 7.21 4.13
CA PHE A 222 9.47 6.37 4.50
C PHE A 222 9.26 5.21 3.53
N LEU A 223 9.29 5.49 2.21
CA LEU A 223 9.14 4.47 1.17
C LEU A 223 10.20 3.38 1.27
N GLN A 224 11.47 3.75 1.51
CA GLN A 224 12.54 2.78 1.72
C GLN A 224 12.29 1.91 2.97
N ARG A 225 11.86 2.51 4.08
CA ARG A 225 11.49 1.76 5.30
C ARG A 225 10.31 0.83 5.06
N ALA A 226 9.26 1.29 4.37
CA ALA A 226 8.10 0.48 4.03
C ALA A 226 8.47 -0.74 3.16
N ARG A 227 9.37 -0.56 2.17
CA ARG A 227 9.92 -1.67 1.38
C ARG A 227 10.71 -2.66 2.24
N LEU A 228 11.51 -2.18 3.20
CA LEU A 228 12.24 -3.04 4.13
C LEU A 228 11.31 -3.82 5.07
N ILE A 229 10.24 -3.21 5.55
CA ILE A 229 9.21 -3.88 6.34
C ILE A 229 8.55 -4.98 5.48
N ALA A 230 8.10 -4.65 4.28
CA ALA A 230 7.45 -5.62 3.40
C ALA A 230 8.35 -6.81 3.04
N SER A 231 9.66 -6.60 2.92
CA SER A 231 10.64 -7.65 2.63
C SER A 231 10.81 -8.69 3.74
N GLN A 232 10.32 -8.42 4.95
CA GLN A 232 10.30 -9.38 6.05
C GLN A 232 9.22 -10.44 5.88
N TYR A 233 8.14 -10.12 5.15
CA TYR A 233 6.98 -10.99 4.94
C TYR A 233 6.97 -11.65 3.57
N TYR A 234 7.48 -10.95 2.56
CA TYR A 234 7.44 -11.38 1.16
C TYR A 234 8.81 -11.18 0.49
N PRO A 235 9.15 -12.00 -0.53
CA PRO A 235 10.32 -11.75 -1.36
C PRO A 235 10.27 -10.36 -2.00
N GLU A 236 11.39 -9.65 -2.01
CA GLU A 236 11.47 -8.25 -2.48
C GLU A 236 10.97 -8.08 -3.93
N ASP A 237 11.22 -9.06 -4.79
CA ASP A 237 10.81 -9.10 -6.19
C ASP A 237 9.31 -9.38 -6.41
N SER A 238 8.59 -9.74 -5.35
CA SER A 238 7.14 -10.04 -5.39
C SER A 238 6.26 -8.93 -4.81
N VAL A 239 6.86 -7.89 -4.22
CA VAL A 239 6.13 -6.76 -3.62
C VAL A 239 6.27 -5.53 -4.50
N TYR A 240 5.14 -4.91 -4.83
CA TYR A 240 5.11 -3.70 -5.64
C TYR A 240 4.47 -2.56 -4.88
N PHE A 241 5.17 -1.42 -4.87
CA PHE A 241 4.63 -0.15 -4.40
C PHE A 241 4.27 0.70 -5.61
N THR A 242 3.14 1.38 -5.58
CA THR A 242 2.71 2.30 -6.64
C THR A 242 1.95 3.49 -6.05
N GLY A 243 1.93 4.59 -6.79
CA GLY A 243 1.35 5.86 -6.36
C GLY A 243 2.20 7.05 -6.80
N ASN A 244 1.68 8.25 -6.63
CA ASN A 244 2.39 9.47 -7.08
C ASN A 244 3.73 9.66 -6.35
N ALA A 245 3.77 9.40 -5.05
CA ALA A 245 4.99 9.50 -4.26
C ALA A 245 6.04 8.45 -4.66
N VAL A 246 5.58 7.23 -4.98
CA VAL A 246 6.47 6.16 -5.46
C VAL A 246 7.09 6.55 -6.80
N ALA A 247 6.26 7.02 -7.74
CA ALA A 247 6.74 7.50 -9.03
C ALA A 247 7.75 8.66 -8.88
N ALA A 248 7.50 9.60 -7.96
CA ALA A 248 8.41 10.70 -7.67
C ALA A 248 9.75 10.20 -7.10
N SER A 249 9.73 9.20 -6.21
CA SER A 249 10.95 8.56 -5.68
C SER A 249 11.75 7.86 -6.77
N ASP A 250 11.09 7.08 -7.62
CA ASP A 250 11.75 6.36 -8.72
C ASP A 250 12.36 7.33 -9.75
N PHE A 251 11.69 8.45 -10.02
CA PHE A 251 12.25 9.53 -10.85
C PHE A 251 13.46 10.18 -10.18
N ASN A 252 13.40 10.46 -8.88
CA ASN A 252 14.52 11.03 -8.15
C ASN A 252 15.76 10.14 -8.26
N ASP A 253 15.62 8.85 -7.99
CA ASP A 253 16.73 7.89 -8.01
C ASP A 253 17.35 7.76 -9.41
N THR A 254 16.50 7.72 -10.45
CA THR A 254 16.94 7.66 -11.84
C THR A 254 17.65 8.96 -12.26
N PHE A 255 17.07 10.12 -11.91
CA PHE A 255 17.58 11.42 -12.31
C PHE A 255 18.94 11.75 -11.68
N VAL A 256 19.12 11.40 -10.40
CA VAL A 256 20.40 11.57 -9.70
C VAL A 256 21.49 10.71 -10.35
N SER A 257 21.14 9.46 -10.69
CA SER A 257 22.05 8.54 -11.37
C SER A 257 22.45 9.05 -12.76
N ASP A 258 21.48 9.47 -13.57
CA ASP A 258 21.72 9.94 -14.94
C ASP A 258 22.51 11.25 -14.98
N ASN A 259 22.23 12.19 -14.08
CA ASN A 259 23.01 13.43 -13.96
C ASN A 259 24.47 13.18 -13.58
N MET A 260 24.75 12.18 -12.77
CA MET A 260 26.13 11.82 -12.40
C MET A 260 26.92 11.23 -13.58
N VAL A 261 26.24 10.62 -14.55
CA VAL A 261 26.85 10.02 -15.75
C VAL A 261 27.05 11.05 -16.85
N VAL A 262 26.18 12.08 -16.94
CA VAL A 262 26.20 13.08 -18.02
C VAL A 262 27.04 14.33 -17.66
N SER A 263 27.33 14.56 -16.38
CA SER A 263 28.13 15.70 -15.89
C SER A 263 29.62 15.36 -15.79
#